data_792ee686518ba909f9e4cc6a02e89ca4
#
_entry.id   792ee686518ba909f9e4cc6a02e89ca4
#
_cell.length_a   1.000
_cell.length_b   1.000
_cell.length_c   1.000
_cell.angle_alpha   90.00
_cell.angle_beta   90.00
_cell.angle_gamma   90.00
#
_symmetry.space_group_name_H-M   'P 1'
#
loop_
_entity.id
_entity.type
_entity.pdbx_description
1 polymer ?
#
loop_
_entity_poly.entity_id
_entity_poly.type
_entity_poly.pdbx_seq_one_letter_code
_entity_poly.pdbx_strand_id
1 'polypeptide(L)'
;MLVCLGISISLVMTSLKSSLTHRRQTNHLLRVEQTDWLLEAGLVRAHRQLREDDAYTGETWSVSDAIRGDEPAEIEIEVTRDDASEDSLTIRVIARLGQQDPENPRRIQRSNTWQIASELSPTTTLN
;
A
#
# COMPACT_ATOMS: atom_id res chain seq x y z
N MET A 1 -25.40 41.38 26.67
CA MET A 1 -26.01 40.69 25.51
C MET A 1 -24.98 40.49 24.39
N LEU A 2 -24.30 41.49 23.90
CA LEU A 2 -23.29 41.34 22.83
C LEU A 2 -22.10 40.44 23.17
N VAL A 3 -21.63 40.43 24.42
CA VAL A 3 -20.51 39.61 24.88
C VAL A 3 -20.87 38.11 24.85
N CYS A 4 -22.08 37.73 25.27
CA CYS A 4 -22.55 36.34 25.25
C CYS A 4 -22.69 35.81 23.82
N LEU A 5 -23.12 36.64 22.89
CA LEU A 5 -23.23 36.31 21.48
C LEU A 5 -21.85 36.05 20.82
N GLY A 6 -20.86 36.90 21.17
CA GLY A 6 -19.48 36.73 20.71
C GLY A 6 -18.83 35.42 21.21
N ILE A 7 -19.06 35.06 22.47
CA ILE A 7 -18.54 33.81 23.06
C ILE A 7 -19.19 32.58 22.39
N SER A 8 -20.51 32.63 22.14
CA SER A 8 -21.23 31.54 21.50
C SER A 8 -20.74 31.29 20.07
N ILE A 9 -20.52 32.32 19.28
CA ILE A 9 -19.99 32.21 17.91
C ILE A 9 -18.57 31.64 17.91
N SER A 10 -17.73 32.09 18.86
CA SER A 10 -16.35 31.60 19.00
C SER A 10 -16.29 30.11 19.31
N LEU A 11 -17.15 29.62 20.20
CA LEU A 11 -17.25 28.19 20.56
C LEU A 11 -17.71 27.33 19.36
N VAL A 12 -18.67 27.79 18.60
CA VAL A 12 -19.16 27.07 17.41
C VAL A 12 -18.09 26.98 16.34
N MET A 13 -17.35 28.07 16.08
CA MET A 13 -16.23 28.07 15.11
C MET A 13 -15.12 27.10 15.52
N THR A 14 -14.79 27.01 16.80
CA THR A 14 -13.76 26.08 17.30
C THR A 14 -14.20 24.63 17.15
N SER A 15 -15.45 24.35 17.43
CA SER A 15 -16.04 23.01 17.30
C SER A 15 -16.06 22.53 15.85
N LEU A 16 -16.41 23.40 14.90
CA LEU A 16 -16.40 23.09 13.47
C LEU A 16 -14.99 22.79 12.94
N LYS A 17 -13.99 23.56 13.35
CA LYS A 17 -12.57 23.31 12.98
C LYS A 17 -12.09 21.96 13.47
N SER A 18 -12.43 21.59 14.71
CA SER A 18 -12.08 20.30 15.30
C SER A 18 -12.70 19.13 14.53
N SER A 19 -13.96 19.24 14.16
CA SER A 19 -14.69 18.22 13.40
C SER A 19 -14.09 17.98 12.01
N LEU A 20 -13.68 19.03 11.32
CA LEU A 20 -13.04 18.93 9.99
C LEU A 20 -11.65 18.30 10.07
N THR A 21 -10.89 18.59 11.12
CA THR A 21 -9.58 18.00 11.34
C THR A 21 -9.69 16.50 11.61
N HIS A 22 -10.66 16.07 12.43
CA HIS A 22 -10.94 14.66 12.70
C HIS A 22 -11.30 13.88 11.44
N ARG A 23 -12.16 14.43 10.57
CA ARG A 23 -12.52 13.77 9.31
C ARG A 23 -11.34 13.59 8.37
N ARG A 24 -10.43 14.57 8.30
CA ARG A 24 -9.21 14.47 7.49
C ARG A 24 -8.26 13.41 8.02
N GLN A 25 -8.10 13.30 9.33
CA GLN A 25 -7.26 12.28 9.96
C GLN A 25 -7.82 10.87 9.75
N THR A 26 -9.14 10.68 9.88
CA THR A 26 -9.78 9.39 9.66
C THR A 26 -9.63 8.93 8.20
N ASN A 27 -9.84 9.82 7.24
CA ASN A 27 -9.66 9.49 5.83
C ASN A 27 -8.21 9.16 5.48
N HIS A 28 -7.24 9.83 6.10
CA HIS A 28 -5.82 9.52 5.89
C HIS A 28 -5.46 8.13 6.44
N LEU A 29 -5.93 7.78 7.63
CA LEU A 29 -5.72 6.47 8.24
C LEU A 29 -6.32 5.34 7.40
N LEU A 30 -7.54 5.51 6.89
CA LEU A 30 -8.18 4.54 6.00
C LEU A 30 -7.38 4.32 4.70
N ARG A 31 -6.84 5.38 4.13
CA ARG A 31 -6.00 5.28 2.92
C ARG A 31 -4.68 4.56 3.18
N VAL A 32 -4.07 4.80 4.33
CA VAL A 32 -2.85 4.09 4.74
C VAL A 32 -3.14 2.61 4.90
N GLU A 33 -4.23 2.26 5.57
CA GLU A 33 -4.67 0.87 5.73
C GLU A 33 -4.96 0.20 4.37
N GLN A 34 -5.67 0.89 3.47
CA GLN A 34 -5.89 0.40 2.11
C GLN A 34 -4.58 0.13 1.36
N THR A 35 -3.58 0.98 1.54
CA THR A 35 -2.27 0.78 0.90
C THR A 35 -1.54 -0.44 1.47
N ASP A 36 -1.69 -0.74 2.75
CA ASP A 36 -1.14 -1.96 3.36
C ASP A 36 -1.82 -3.23 2.81
N TRP A 37 -3.13 -3.21 2.60
CA TRP A 37 -3.85 -4.29 1.93
C TRP A 37 -3.37 -4.52 0.49
N LEU A 38 -3.05 -3.45 -0.23
CA LEU A 38 -2.50 -3.55 -1.59
C LEU A 38 -1.10 -4.17 -1.59
N LEU A 39 -0.26 -3.86 -0.60
CA LEU A 39 1.06 -4.50 -0.45
C LEU A 39 0.92 -6.00 -0.21
N GLU A 40 0.01 -6.41 0.65
CA GLU A 40 -0.25 -7.82 0.94
C GLU A 40 -0.81 -8.55 -0.29
N ALA A 41 -1.75 -7.94 -1.01
CA ALA A 41 -2.29 -8.49 -2.25
C ALA A 41 -1.19 -8.66 -3.32
N GLY A 42 -0.29 -7.70 -3.43
CA GLY A 42 0.87 -7.78 -4.33
C GLY A 42 1.81 -8.93 -3.97
N LEU A 43 2.08 -9.13 -2.69
CA LEU A 43 2.92 -10.23 -2.22
C LEU A 43 2.28 -11.60 -2.52
N VAL A 44 0.99 -11.77 -2.23
CA VAL A 44 0.26 -13.02 -2.53
C VAL A 44 0.27 -13.31 -4.03
N ARG A 45 0.08 -12.28 -4.86
CA ARG A 45 0.13 -12.41 -6.32
C ARG A 45 1.54 -12.81 -6.79
N ALA A 46 2.59 -12.18 -6.27
CA ALA A 46 3.97 -12.52 -6.59
C ALA A 46 4.28 -13.99 -6.25
N HIS A 47 3.87 -14.47 -5.09
CA HIS A 47 4.03 -15.86 -4.69
C HIS A 47 3.31 -16.83 -5.62
N ARG A 48 2.11 -16.48 -6.06
CA ARG A 48 1.35 -17.31 -7.00
C ARG A 48 2.06 -17.39 -8.35
N GLN A 49 2.49 -16.24 -8.89
CA GLN A 49 3.18 -16.17 -10.17
C GLN A 49 4.50 -16.96 -10.15
N LEU A 50 5.27 -16.85 -9.06
CA LEU A 50 6.51 -17.61 -8.90
C LEU A 50 6.31 -19.13 -8.81
N ARG A 51 5.14 -19.60 -8.37
CA ARG A 51 4.80 -21.03 -8.39
C ARG A 51 4.42 -21.52 -9.79
N GLU A 52 3.86 -20.64 -10.62
CA GLU A 52 3.43 -20.95 -11.99
C GLU A 52 4.60 -20.80 -12.98
N ASP A 53 5.50 -19.85 -12.73
CA ASP A 53 6.65 -19.52 -13.57
C ASP A 53 7.86 -19.09 -12.71
N ASP A 54 8.86 -19.94 -12.65
CA ASP A 54 10.12 -19.65 -11.96
C ASP A 54 10.90 -18.48 -12.57
N ALA A 55 10.66 -18.15 -13.85
CA ALA A 55 11.30 -17.03 -14.53
C ALA A 55 10.60 -15.69 -14.30
N TYR A 56 9.56 -15.64 -13.47
CA TYR A 56 8.82 -14.41 -13.18
C TYR A 56 9.72 -13.35 -12.55
N THR A 57 9.74 -12.17 -13.16
CA THR A 57 10.59 -11.02 -12.73
C THR A 57 9.79 -9.86 -12.15
N GLY A 58 8.47 -9.88 -12.32
CA GLY A 58 7.57 -8.84 -11.81
C GLY A 58 6.54 -8.37 -12.81
N GLU A 59 5.61 -7.56 -12.35
CA GLU A 59 4.56 -6.95 -13.15
C GLU A 59 4.03 -5.66 -12.51
N THR A 60 3.34 -4.86 -13.30
CA THR A 60 2.53 -3.73 -12.80
C THR A 60 1.06 -4.06 -12.95
N TRP A 61 0.33 -3.99 -11.86
CA TRP A 61 -1.08 -4.33 -11.79
C TRP A 61 -1.92 -3.11 -11.36
N SER A 62 -2.86 -2.69 -12.21
CA SER A 62 -3.81 -1.62 -11.91
C SER A 62 -5.07 -2.19 -11.27
N VAL A 63 -5.47 -1.67 -10.12
CA VAL A 63 -6.61 -2.14 -9.31
C VAL A 63 -7.59 -0.99 -9.14
N SER A 64 -8.21 -0.55 -10.23
CA SER A 64 -9.09 0.62 -10.21
C SER A 64 -10.45 0.35 -9.57
N ASP A 65 -10.99 -0.87 -9.72
CA ASP A 65 -12.38 -1.19 -9.38
C ASP A 65 -12.56 -1.85 -8.00
N ALA A 66 -11.46 -2.21 -7.32
CA ALA A 66 -11.51 -2.95 -6.07
C ALA A 66 -11.50 -2.05 -4.82
N ILE A 67 -11.28 -0.76 -4.99
CA ILE A 67 -11.12 0.20 -3.88
C ILE A 67 -12.31 1.13 -3.81
N ARG A 68 -12.85 1.25 -2.62
CA ARG A 68 -13.97 2.14 -2.33
C ARG A 68 -13.59 3.59 -2.63
N GLY A 69 -14.21 4.20 -3.66
CA GLY A 69 -14.09 5.64 -3.91
C GLY A 69 -13.46 6.05 -5.24
N ASP A 70 -13.50 5.21 -6.28
CA ASP A 70 -12.98 5.52 -7.64
C ASP A 70 -11.52 6.05 -7.69
N GLU A 71 -10.74 5.79 -6.65
CA GLU A 71 -9.34 6.19 -6.65
C GLU A 71 -8.50 5.15 -7.39
N PRO A 72 -7.66 5.59 -8.35
CA PRO A 72 -6.76 4.68 -9.04
C PRO A 72 -5.74 4.11 -8.06
N ALA A 73 -5.60 2.80 -8.09
CA ALA A 73 -4.58 2.08 -7.35
C ALA A 73 -3.68 1.29 -8.30
N GLU A 74 -2.42 1.26 -8.01
CA GLU A 74 -1.39 0.57 -8.78
C GLU A 74 -0.47 -0.21 -7.84
N ILE A 75 -0.21 -1.44 -8.19
CA ILE A 75 0.72 -2.32 -7.51
C ILE A 75 1.83 -2.68 -8.50
N GLU A 76 3.06 -2.35 -8.15
CA GLU A 76 4.25 -2.75 -8.89
C GLU A 76 4.97 -3.83 -8.10
N ILE A 77 5.27 -4.93 -8.75
CA ILE A 77 5.96 -6.08 -8.19
C ILE A 77 7.28 -6.23 -8.93
N GLU A 78 8.37 -6.28 -8.20
CA GLU A 78 9.72 -6.55 -8.70
C GLU A 78 10.26 -7.80 -8.01
N VAL A 79 10.77 -8.73 -8.78
CA VAL A 79 11.41 -9.94 -8.28
C VAL A 79 12.86 -9.96 -8.74
N THR A 80 13.78 -9.96 -7.80
CA THR A 80 15.22 -9.99 -8.07
C THR A 80 15.83 -11.25 -7.47
N ARG A 81 16.64 -11.95 -8.28
CA ARG A 81 17.47 -13.06 -7.82
C ARG A 81 18.85 -12.54 -7.55
N ASP A 82 19.42 -12.94 -6.43
CA ASP A 82 20.79 -12.58 -6.10
C ASP A 82 21.74 -13.58 -6.79
N ASP A 83 22.55 -13.07 -7.74
CA ASP A 83 23.54 -13.87 -8.47
C ASP A 83 24.64 -14.43 -7.53
N ALA A 84 24.80 -13.84 -6.34
CA ALA A 84 25.79 -14.26 -5.36
C ALA A 84 25.33 -15.43 -4.46
N SER A 85 24.01 -15.64 -4.37
CA SER A 85 23.40 -16.74 -3.63
C SER A 85 22.21 -17.27 -4.42
N GLU A 86 22.41 -18.41 -5.12
CA GLU A 86 21.37 -19.05 -5.94
C GLU A 86 20.06 -19.36 -5.16
N ASP A 87 20.11 -19.30 -3.84
CA ASP A 87 19.03 -19.63 -2.94
C ASP A 87 18.26 -18.40 -2.38
N SER A 88 18.62 -17.17 -2.75
CA SER A 88 17.91 -16.01 -2.23
C SER A 88 17.12 -15.25 -3.30
N LEU A 89 15.83 -15.09 -3.05
CA LEU A 89 14.89 -14.36 -3.86
C LEU A 89 14.39 -13.12 -3.10
N THR A 90 14.49 -11.97 -3.73
CA THR A 90 13.98 -10.72 -3.16
C THR A 90 12.73 -10.28 -3.91
N ILE A 91 11.61 -10.15 -3.20
CA ILE A 91 10.35 -9.62 -3.73
C ILE A 91 10.16 -8.22 -3.16
N ARG A 92 10.06 -7.24 -4.03
CA ARG A 92 9.72 -5.87 -3.71
C ARG A 92 8.33 -5.55 -4.24
N VAL A 93 7.46 -5.05 -3.38
CA VAL A 93 6.13 -4.59 -3.77
C VAL A 93 6.00 -3.11 -3.45
N ILE A 94 5.52 -2.35 -4.41
CA ILE A 94 5.25 -0.93 -4.27
C ILE A 94 3.76 -0.73 -4.54
N ALA A 95 3.03 -0.26 -3.53
CA ALA A 95 1.62 0.08 -3.65
C ALA A 95 1.44 1.60 -3.75
N ARG A 96 0.65 2.04 -4.70
CA ARG A 96 0.35 3.44 -4.97
C ARG A 96 -1.16 3.63 -5.00
N LEU A 97 -1.66 4.57 -4.19
CA LEU A 97 -3.09 4.90 -4.11
C LEU A 97 -3.29 6.39 -4.39
N GLY A 98 -4.21 6.71 -5.28
CA GLY A 98 -4.57 8.06 -5.68
C GLY A 98 -3.89 8.55 -6.97
N GLN A 99 -4.41 9.64 -7.51
CA GLN A 99 -3.89 10.26 -8.73
C GLN A 99 -2.58 11.01 -8.47
N GLN A 100 -1.71 10.93 -9.45
CA GLN A 100 -0.51 11.77 -9.50
C GLN A 100 -0.89 13.12 -10.11
N ASP A 101 -1.27 14.07 -9.26
CA ASP A 101 -1.54 15.43 -9.65
C ASP A 101 -0.35 16.30 -9.21
N PRO A 102 0.34 16.99 -10.15
CA PRO A 102 1.46 17.85 -9.81
C PRO A 102 1.07 19.04 -8.93
N GLU A 103 -0.20 19.51 -9.00
CA GLU A 103 -0.68 20.64 -8.20
C GLU A 103 -1.22 20.20 -6.82
N ASN A 104 -1.61 18.92 -6.67
CA ASN A 104 -2.17 18.43 -5.43
C ASN A 104 -1.78 16.96 -5.21
N PRO A 105 -0.59 16.69 -4.66
CA PRO A 105 -0.09 15.33 -4.49
C PRO A 105 -0.89 14.59 -3.41
N ARG A 106 -2.02 14.01 -3.80
CA ARG A 106 -2.85 13.13 -2.96
C ARG A 106 -2.44 11.67 -3.04
N ARG A 107 -1.35 11.37 -3.75
CA ARG A 107 -0.88 10.01 -3.93
C ARG A 107 -0.18 9.52 -2.66
N ILE A 108 -0.63 8.39 -2.14
CA ILE A 108 0.05 7.66 -1.08
C ILE A 108 0.83 6.52 -1.75
N GLN A 109 2.11 6.42 -1.42
CA GLN A 109 2.97 5.34 -1.87
C GLN A 109 3.60 4.66 -0.66
N ARG A 110 3.54 3.33 -0.63
CA ARG A 110 4.26 2.49 0.33
C ARG A 110 4.97 1.36 -0.41
N SER A 111 6.10 0.95 0.11
CA SER A 111 6.84 -0.19 -0.43
C SER A 111 7.30 -1.08 0.71
N ASN A 112 7.34 -2.37 0.43
CA ASN A 112 7.95 -3.34 1.32
C ASN A 112 8.78 -4.34 0.51
N THR A 113 9.78 -4.91 1.15
CA THR A 113 10.71 -5.85 0.53
C THR A 113 10.82 -7.08 1.41
N TRP A 114 10.65 -8.25 0.82
CA TRP A 114 10.77 -9.55 1.48
C TRP A 114 11.89 -10.34 0.84
N GLN A 115 12.69 -10.97 1.66
CA GLN A 115 13.68 -11.95 1.23
C GLN A 115 13.15 -13.34 1.54
N ILE A 116 13.14 -14.19 0.55
CA ILE A 116 12.68 -15.57 0.65
C ILE A 116 13.88 -16.46 0.33
N ALA A 117 14.26 -17.33 1.28
CA ALA A 117 15.19 -18.39 1.00
C ALA A 117 14.48 -19.43 0.13
N SER A 118 15.06 -19.78 -1.00
CA SER A 118 14.55 -20.84 -1.86
C SER A 118 14.84 -22.21 -1.19
N GLU A 119 13.99 -22.61 -0.27
CA GLU A 119 14.01 -23.99 0.28
C GLU A 119 13.40 -24.96 -0.76
N LEU A 120 14.02 -25.09 -1.92
CA LEU A 120 13.69 -26.11 -2.89
C LEU A 120 14.85 -27.10 -3.02
N SER A 121 15.16 -27.80 -1.95
CA SER A 121 15.86 -29.07 -2.03
C SER A 121 15.24 -30.05 -1.06
N PRO A 122 14.35 -30.94 -1.51
CA PRO A 122 14.10 -32.15 -0.75
C PRO A 122 15.37 -33.00 -0.83
N THR A 123 16.21 -32.91 0.19
CA THR A 123 17.29 -33.87 0.37
C THR A 123 16.64 -35.23 0.65
N THR A 124 16.33 -35.96 -0.41
CA THR A 124 16.01 -37.39 -0.33
C THR A 124 17.34 -38.11 -0.07
N THR A 125 17.73 -38.18 1.16
CA THR A 125 18.70 -39.20 1.61
C THR A 125 17.93 -40.53 1.73
N LEU A 126 17.95 -41.29 0.65
CA LEU A 126 17.68 -42.71 0.68
C LEU A 126 18.95 -43.41 1.17
N ASN A 127 18.86 -43.96 2.36
CA ASN A 127 19.81 -44.92 2.89
C ASN A 127 19.19 -46.32 2.79
#